data_005c14b8d0cd3c0205ed449bb175d19c
#
_entry.id   005c14b8d0cd3c0205ed449bb175d19c
#
_cell.length_a   1.000
_cell.length_b   1.000
_cell.length_c   1.000
_cell.angle_alpha   90.00
_cell.angle_beta   90.00
_cell.angle_gamma   90.00
#
_symmetry.space_group_name_H-M   'P 1'
#
loop_
_entity.id
_entity.type
_entity.pdbx_description
1 polymer ?
#
loop_
_entity_poly.entity_id
_entity_poly.type
_entity_poly.pdbx_seq_one_letter_code
_entity_poly.pdbx_strand_id
1 'polypeptide(L)'
;MNNFNDIGIPRSLDMPRIKKLLSIGLFASVLHFIGDMILGWGVEDETLNGIFRMFSAYTTTSDGGIFAASLFGLFGMLLEGLSYFGIYRMIAPYSPKYAHGYRSGIFGCLMFGACGFHVPTCALVFLIKHGFADESVLRYAAFFVLPAFILFWVFFAVLVIAQIKAFAKGQTPCPKWCLIFSLPIGMLIALIPNIFGNLAPVNALSCAWIAFGNLWMFGGLSVVLRRIGR
;
A
#
# COMPACT_ATOMS: atom_id res chain seq x y z
N MET A 1 -23.20 2.13 30.11
CA MET A 1 -23.80 1.81 28.80
C MET A 1 -22.68 1.55 27.79
N ASN A 2 -22.60 0.33 27.28
CA ASN A 2 -21.65 0.06 26.18
C ASN A 2 -22.16 0.78 24.94
N ASN A 3 -21.36 1.71 24.42
CA ASN A 3 -21.69 2.42 23.20
C ASN A 3 -21.69 1.40 22.05
N PHE A 4 -22.73 1.37 21.21
CA PHE A 4 -22.82 0.47 20.05
C PHE A 4 -21.56 0.56 19.16
N ASN A 5 -20.92 1.74 19.13
CA ASN A 5 -19.68 1.99 18.41
C ASN A 5 -18.45 1.22 18.94
N ASP A 6 -18.51 0.66 20.16
CA ASP A 6 -17.41 -0.09 20.78
C ASP A 6 -17.54 -1.62 20.58
N ILE A 7 -18.60 -2.07 19.92
CA ILE A 7 -18.80 -3.50 19.64
C ILE A 7 -17.70 -3.97 18.68
N GLY A 8 -17.02 -5.05 19.06
CA GLY A 8 -15.95 -5.67 18.27
C GLY A 8 -14.58 -5.00 18.39
N ILE A 9 -14.41 -3.97 19.25
CA ILE A 9 -13.08 -3.42 19.54
C ILE A 9 -12.38 -4.30 20.59
N PRO A 10 -11.18 -4.86 20.28
CA PRO A 10 -10.39 -5.60 21.27
C PRO A 10 -10.03 -4.71 22.46
N ARG A 11 -10.30 -5.19 23.68
CA ARG A 11 -9.96 -4.49 24.92
C ARG A 11 -8.63 -4.92 25.53
N SER A 12 -8.04 -5.99 25.01
CA SER A 12 -6.75 -6.53 25.44
C SER A 12 -5.81 -6.76 24.28
N LEU A 13 -4.51 -6.76 24.57
CA LEU A 13 -3.46 -7.05 23.59
C LEU A 13 -3.32 -8.56 23.41
N ASP A 14 -3.57 -9.03 22.19
CA ASP A 14 -3.25 -10.39 21.74
C ASP A 14 -1.91 -10.34 20.97
N MET A 15 -0.81 -10.34 21.70
CA MET A 15 0.54 -10.21 21.13
C MET A 15 0.89 -11.34 20.14
N PRO A 16 0.56 -12.64 20.40
CA PRO A 16 0.79 -13.70 19.42
C PRO A 16 0.11 -13.41 18.08
N ARG A 17 -1.14 -13.01 18.10
CA ARG A 17 -1.92 -12.70 16.89
C ARG A 17 -1.40 -11.46 16.18
N ILE A 18 -1.02 -10.41 16.93
CA ILE A 18 -0.41 -9.19 16.38
C ILE A 18 0.89 -9.57 15.64
N LYS A 19 1.79 -10.31 16.28
CA LYS A 19 3.05 -10.75 15.67
C LYS A 19 2.83 -11.59 14.41
N LYS A 20 1.86 -12.50 14.43
CA LYS A 20 1.49 -13.32 13.26
C LYS A 20 1.00 -12.45 12.10
N LEU A 21 0.09 -11.50 12.35
CA LEU A 21 -0.44 -10.60 11.32
C LEU A 21 0.66 -9.73 10.72
N LEU A 22 1.56 -9.16 11.54
CA LEU A 22 2.69 -8.37 11.02
C LEU A 22 3.66 -9.22 10.19
N SER A 23 3.89 -10.49 10.54
CA SER A 23 4.73 -11.40 9.75
C SER A 23 4.09 -11.74 8.40
N ILE A 24 2.77 -11.93 8.37
CA ILE A 24 2.01 -12.11 7.11
C ILE A 24 2.11 -10.83 6.28
N GLY A 25 1.97 -9.66 6.90
CA GLY A 25 2.11 -8.36 6.22
C GLY A 25 3.49 -8.16 5.61
N LEU A 26 4.54 -8.55 6.31
CA LEU A 26 5.91 -8.50 5.79
C LEU A 26 6.06 -9.38 4.54
N PHE A 27 5.57 -10.62 4.57
CA PHE A 27 5.57 -11.50 3.40
C PHE A 27 4.74 -10.94 2.24
N ALA A 28 3.54 -10.44 2.54
CA ALA A 28 2.64 -9.83 1.58
C ALA A 28 3.27 -8.62 0.88
N SER A 29 3.98 -7.77 1.66
CA SER A 29 4.66 -6.60 1.12
C SER A 29 5.83 -6.98 0.21
N VAL A 30 6.50 -8.10 0.46
CA VAL A 30 7.52 -8.63 -0.48
C VAL A 30 6.87 -9.03 -1.80
N LEU A 31 5.73 -9.73 -1.77
CA LEU A 31 5.02 -10.11 -3.00
C LEU A 31 4.56 -8.88 -3.78
N HIS A 32 3.93 -7.93 -3.11
CA HIS A 32 3.46 -6.67 -3.70
C HIS A 32 4.65 -5.91 -4.32
N PHE A 33 5.74 -5.76 -3.57
CA PHE A 33 6.95 -5.09 -4.01
C PHE A 33 7.55 -5.74 -5.27
N ILE A 34 7.62 -7.08 -5.33
CA ILE A 34 8.09 -7.79 -6.53
C ILE A 34 7.18 -7.51 -7.72
N GLY A 35 5.85 -7.52 -7.53
CA GLY A 35 4.88 -7.22 -8.58
C GLY A 35 5.08 -5.83 -9.17
N ASP A 36 5.16 -4.82 -8.31
CA ASP A 36 5.36 -3.43 -8.73
C ASP A 36 6.74 -3.22 -9.37
N MET A 37 7.79 -3.88 -8.86
CA MET A 37 9.13 -3.83 -9.47
C MET A 37 9.13 -4.44 -10.88
N ILE A 38 8.40 -5.55 -11.11
CA ILE A 38 8.25 -6.13 -12.45
C ILE A 38 7.54 -5.16 -13.39
N LEU A 39 6.44 -4.54 -12.92
CA LEU A 39 5.66 -3.62 -13.73
C LEU A 39 6.44 -2.34 -14.08
N GLY A 40 7.15 -1.78 -13.10
CA GLY A 40 7.86 -0.51 -13.24
C GLY A 40 9.25 -0.62 -13.88
N TRP A 41 9.71 -1.80 -14.30
CA TRP A 41 11.07 -2.00 -14.80
C TRP A 41 11.20 -1.55 -16.25
N GLY A 42 11.28 -0.25 -16.46
CA GLY A 42 11.45 0.37 -17.77
C GLY A 42 11.90 1.82 -17.65
N VAL A 43 12.13 2.46 -18.80
CA VAL A 43 12.51 3.86 -18.90
C VAL A 43 11.35 4.62 -19.54
N GLU A 44 10.98 5.78 -18.97
CA GLU A 44 9.92 6.61 -19.54
C GLU A 44 10.34 7.19 -20.91
N ASP A 45 9.38 7.19 -21.86
CA ASP A 45 9.53 7.88 -23.13
C ASP A 45 9.21 9.37 -22.95
N GLU A 46 10.25 10.19 -22.98
CA GLU A 46 10.14 11.64 -22.77
C GLU A 46 9.49 12.39 -23.95
N THR A 47 9.27 11.73 -25.08
CA THR A 47 8.57 12.30 -26.24
C THR A 47 7.05 12.30 -26.04
N LEU A 48 6.55 11.45 -25.13
CA LEU A 48 5.14 11.35 -24.81
C LEU A 48 4.71 12.36 -23.73
N ASN A 49 3.40 12.59 -23.62
CA ASN A 49 2.83 13.50 -22.63
C ASN A 49 1.74 12.83 -21.76
N GLY A 50 1.48 13.42 -20.58
CA GLY A 50 0.42 13.01 -19.69
C GLY A 50 0.51 11.56 -19.25
N ILE A 51 -0.63 10.85 -19.26
CA ILE A 51 -0.69 9.46 -18.80
C ILE A 51 0.13 8.51 -19.69
N PHE A 52 0.25 8.79 -20.98
CA PHE A 52 1.02 7.96 -21.90
C PHE A 52 2.51 8.00 -21.55
N ARG A 53 3.07 9.17 -21.21
CA ARG A 53 4.44 9.29 -20.70
C ARG A 53 4.60 8.53 -19.38
N MET A 54 3.71 8.77 -18.43
CA MET A 54 3.77 8.16 -17.10
C MET A 54 3.74 6.62 -17.15
N PHE A 55 2.97 6.05 -18.09
CA PHE A 55 2.87 4.60 -18.24
C PHE A 55 3.82 4.00 -19.26
N SER A 56 4.59 4.80 -20.02
CA SER A 56 5.49 4.31 -21.07
C SER A 56 6.57 3.36 -20.52
N ALA A 57 7.12 3.64 -19.34
CA ALA A 57 8.05 2.74 -18.67
C ALA A 57 7.46 1.34 -18.43
N TYR A 58 6.18 1.25 -18.12
CA TYR A 58 5.50 0.00 -17.80
C TYR A 58 5.16 -0.83 -19.05
N THR A 59 4.99 -0.18 -20.21
CA THR A 59 4.70 -0.88 -21.47
C THR A 59 5.86 -1.70 -22.01
N THR A 60 7.07 -1.49 -21.49
CA THR A 60 8.24 -2.31 -21.83
C THR A 60 8.18 -3.71 -21.23
N THR A 61 7.37 -3.91 -20.19
CA THR A 61 7.16 -5.20 -19.52
C THR A 61 6.40 -6.16 -20.45
N SER A 62 6.79 -7.44 -20.47
CA SER A 62 6.07 -8.47 -21.25
C SER A 62 4.63 -8.65 -20.75
N ASP A 63 3.72 -9.19 -21.59
CA ASP A 63 2.34 -9.44 -21.17
C ASP A 63 2.26 -10.40 -19.98
N GLY A 64 3.13 -11.43 -19.98
CA GLY A 64 3.27 -12.32 -18.81
C GLY A 64 3.77 -11.58 -17.57
N GLY A 65 4.64 -10.58 -17.75
CA GLY A 65 5.10 -9.69 -16.67
C GLY A 65 3.97 -8.81 -16.12
N ILE A 66 3.16 -8.20 -16.99
CA ILE A 66 1.98 -7.41 -16.59
C ILE A 66 1.00 -8.29 -15.82
N PHE A 67 0.74 -9.51 -16.30
CA PHE A 67 -0.14 -10.46 -15.62
C PHE A 67 0.43 -10.87 -14.26
N ALA A 68 1.71 -11.21 -14.18
CA ALA A 68 2.37 -11.56 -12.92
C ALA A 68 2.33 -10.39 -11.92
N ALA A 69 2.63 -9.16 -12.36
CA ALA A 69 2.52 -7.95 -11.55
C ALA A 69 1.10 -7.75 -11.01
N SER A 70 0.08 -7.92 -11.86
CA SER A 70 -1.33 -7.84 -11.48
C SER A 70 -1.67 -8.84 -10.38
N LEU A 71 -1.24 -10.11 -10.49
CA LEU A 71 -1.51 -11.14 -9.49
C LEU A 71 -0.74 -10.90 -8.17
N PHE A 72 0.56 -10.59 -8.26
CA PHE A 72 1.37 -10.36 -7.08
C PHE A 72 0.90 -9.12 -6.31
N GLY A 73 0.54 -8.05 -7.02
CA GLY A 73 -0.05 -6.87 -6.39
C GLY A 73 -1.42 -7.16 -5.80
N LEU A 74 -2.31 -7.87 -6.52
CA LEU A 74 -3.64 -8.25 -6.01
C LEU A 74 -3.53 -9.03 -4.71
N PHE A 75 -2.79 -10.15 -4.70
CA PHE A 75 -2.66 -10.98 -3.49
C PHE A 75 -1.84 -10.30 -2.41
N GLY A 76 -0.78 -9.57 -2.79
CA GLY A 76 0.01 -8.77 -1.87
C GLY A 76 -0.84 -7.75 -1.13
N MET A 77 -1.57 -6.90 -1.83
CA MET A 77 -2.44 -5.87 -1.24
C MET A 77 -3.59 -6.45 -0.40
N LEU A 78 -4.19 -7.57 -0.82
CA LEU A 78 -5.22 -8.25 -0.04
C LEU A 78 -4.67 -8.75 1.31
N LEU A 79 -3.52 -9.43 1.28
CA LEU A 79 -2.87 -9.93 2.49
C LEU A 79 -2.32 -8.79 3.37
N GLU A 80 -1.79 -7.71 2.79
CA GLU A 80 -1.41 -6.49 3.52
C GLU A 80 -2.61 -5.88 4.24
N GLY A 81 -3.74 -5.74 3.55
CA GLY A 81 -4.97 -5.21 4.11
C GLY A 81 -5.46 -6.04 5.32
N LEU A 82 -5.41 -7.37 5.22
CA LEU A 82 -5.69 -8.25 6.35
C LEU A 82 -4.67 -8.09 7.48
N SER A 83 -3.41 -7.83 7.14
CA SER A 83 -2.31 -7.68 8.09
C SER A 83 -2.35 -6.35 8.85
N TYR A 84 -2.94 -5.30 8.27
CA TYR A 84 -3.21 -4.05 8.97
C TYR A 84 -4.07 -4.24 10.24
N PHE A 85 -4.86 -5.31 10.31
CA PHE A 85 -5.56 -5.67 11.57
C PHE A 85 -4.59 -5.99 12.71
N GLY A 86 -3.32 -6.29 12.46
CA GLY A 86 -2.29 -6.37 13.48
C GLY A 86 -2.06 -5.00 14.15
N ILE A 87 -1.91 -3.93 13.33
CA ILE A 87 -1.76 -2.55 13.83
C ILE A 87 -3.06 -2.05 14.48
N TYR A 88 -4.22 -2.34 13.88
CA TYR A 88 -5.51 -2.08 14.49
C TYR A 88 -5.60 -2.64 15.92
N ARG A 89 -5.17 -3.89 16.14
CA ARG A 89 -5.15 -4.54 17.45
C ARG A 89 -4.15 -3.92 18.41
N MET A 90 -3.11 -3.27 17.94
CA MET A 90 -2.21 -2.50 18.80
C MET A 90 -2.84 -1.18 19.26
N ILE A 91 -3.67 -0.55 18.42
CA ILE A 91 -4.31 0.74 18.72
C ILE A 91 -5.58 0.56 19.57
N ALA A 92 -6.36 -0.46 19.27
CA ALA A 92 -7.73 -0.63 19.77
C ALA A 92 -7.87 -0.59 21.31
N PRO A 93 -7.01 -1.24 22.12
CA PRO A 93 -7.10 -1.21 23.57
C PRO A 93 -6.85 0.18 24.18
N TYR A 94 -6.10 1.04 23.48
CA TYR A 94 -5.69 2.35 23.98
C TYR A 94 -6.56 3.50 23.45
N SER A 95 -7.12 3.36 22.24
CA SER A 95 -7.90 4.41 21.60
C SER A 95 -8.96 3.87 20.64
N PRO A 96 -10.20 3.67 21.09
CA PRO A 96 -11.31 3.32 20.22
C PRO A 96 -11.48 4.27 19.04
N LYS A 97 -11.30 5.58 19.27
CA LYS A 97 -11.42 6.62 18.23
C LYS A 97 -10.48 6.37 17.05
N TYR A 98 -9.19 6.15 17.32
CA TYR A 98 -8.21 5.93 16.25
C TYR A 98 -8.33 4.52 15.66
N ALA A 99 -8.76 3.54 16.45
CA ALA A 99 -9.06 2.20 15.98
C ALA A 99 -10.20 2.20 14.95
N HIS A 100 -11.29 2.94 15.19
CA HIS A 100 -12.37 3.08 14.21
C HIS A 100 -11.88 3.69 12.89
N GLY A 101 -11.15 4.82 12.96
CA GLY A 101 -10.58 5.44 11.77
C GLY A 101 -9.65 4.49 11.01
N TYR A 102 -8.75 3.82 11.74
CA TYR A 102 -7.82 2.87 11.13
C TYR A 102 -8.54 1.70 10.45
N ARG A 103 -9.57 1.13 11.10
CA ARG A 103 -10.40 0.06 10.54
C ARG A 103 -11.14 0.50 9.29
N SER A 104 -11.72 1.70 9.27
CA SER A 104 -12.38 2.26 8.08
C SER A 104 -11.38 2.41 6.94
N GLY A 105 -10.17 2.89 7.23
CA GLY A 105 -9.07 2.95 6.26
C GLY A 105 -8.70 1.58 5.69
N ILE A 106 -8.61 0.53 6.53
CA ILE A 106 -8.34 -0.85 6.07
C ILE A 106 -9.37 -1.29 5.04
N PHE A 107 -10.67 -1.17 5.35
CA PHE A 107 -11.72 -1.61 4.43
C PHE A 107 -11.71 -0.83 3.12
N GLY A 108 -11.49 0.49 3.18
CA GLY A 108 -11.39 1.30 1.98
C GLY A 108 -10.17 0.95 1.13
N CYS A 109 -9.00 0.72 1.74
CA CYS A 109 -7.81 0.28 1.03
C CYS A 109 -7.98 -1.10 0.39
N LEU A 110 -8.63 -2.05 1.08
CA LEU A 110 -8.95 -3.36 0.52
C LEU A 110 -9.89 -3.25 -0.68
N MET A 111 -10.97 -2.45 -0.54
CA MET A 111 -12.02 -2.34 -1.53
C MET A 111 -11.54 -1.61 -2.79
N PHE A 112 -10.85 -0.49 -2.62
CA PHE A 112 -10.45 0.37 -3.72
C PHE A 112 -9.00 0.18 -4.18
N GLY A 113 -8.13 -0.43 -3.36
CA GLY A 113 -6.74 -0.66 -3.70
C GLY A 113 -6.54 -1.84 -4.65
N ALA A 114 -6.66 -3.05 -4.13
CA ALA A 114 -6.30 -4.26 -4.87
C ALA A 114 -7.12 -4.46 -6.15
N CYS A 115 -8.45 -4.57 -6.03
CA CYS A 115 -9.35 -4.83 -7.16
C CYS A 115 -9.77 -3.56 -7.89
N GLY A 116 -9.92 -2.44 -7.18
CA GLY A 116 -10.44 -1.21 -7.76
C GLY A 116 -9.38 -0.37 -8.48
N PHE A 117 -8.15 -0.41 -8.05
CA PHE A 117 -7.07 0.42 -8.60
C PHE A 117 -5.93 -0.40 -9.21
N HIS A 118 -5.32 -1.34 -8.47
CA HIS A 118 -4.10 -2.02 -8.94
C HIS A 118 -4.36 -2.88 -10.20
N VAL A 119 -5.34 -3.76 -10.16
CA VAL A 119 -5.68 -4.62 -11.34
C VAL A 119 -6.13 -3.79 -12.54
N PRO A 120 -7.04 -2.80 -12.42
CA PRO A 120 -7.38 -1.92 -13.53
C PRO A 120 -6.21 -1.10 -14.08
N THR A 121 -5.23 -0.73 -13.23
CA THR A 121 -4.02 -0.04 -13.70
C THR A 121 -3.16 -0.98 -14.56
N CYS A 122 -2.98 -2.24 -14.17
CA CYS A 122 -2.29 -3.22 -15.00
C CYS A 122 -3.01 -3.44 -16.34
N ALA A 123 -4.36 -3.49 -16.34
CA ALA A 123 -5.13 -3.55 -17.57
C ALA A 123 -4.96 -2.29 -18.43
N LEU A 124 -4.88 -1.10 -17.83
CA LEU A 124 -4.59 0.15 -18.56
C LEU A 124 -3.23 0.10 -19.25
N VAL A 125 -2.18 -0.39 -18.55
CA VAL A 125 -0.85 -0.59 -19.13
C VAL A 125 -0.92 -1.55 -20.33
N PHE A 126 -1.67 -2.65 -20.21
CA PHE A 126 -1.88 -3.60 -21.30
C PHE A 126 -2.55 -2.94 -22.52
N LEU A 127 -3.59 -2.12 -22.32
CA LEU A 127 -4.27 -1.42 -23.39
C LEU A 127 -3.35 -0.44 -24.13
N ILE A 128 -2.55 0.35 -23.38
CA ILE A 128 -1.56 1.28 -23.95
C ILE A 128 -0.52 0.51 -24.77
N LYS A 129 0.05 -0.55 -24.20
CA LYS A 129 1.07 -1.38 -24.87
C LYS A 129 0.59 -1.97 -26.19
N HIS A 130 -0.66 -2.38 -26.27
CA HIS A 130 -1.25 -3.00 -27.49
C HIS A 130 -1.84 -1.98 -28.47
N GLY A 131 -1.59 -0.69 -28.28
CA GLY A 131 -1.93 0.36 -29.24
C GLY A 131 -3.44 0.58 -29.41
N PHE A 132 -4.22 0.38 -28.32
CA PHE A 132 -5.63 0.76 -28.35
C PHE A 132 -5.77 2.27 -28.57
N ALA A 133 -6.84 2.68 -29.25
CA ALA A 133 -7.09 4.10 -29.55
C ALA A 133 -7.05 4.96 -28.27
N ASP A 134 -6.33 6.09 -28.32
CA ASP A 134 -6.10 6.99 -27.19
C ASP A 134 -7.39 7.39 -26.47
N GLU A 135 -8.46 7.67 -27.23
CA GLU A 135 -9.77 7.97 -26.66
C GLU A 135 -10.32 6.83 -25.79
N SER A 136 -10.17 5.59 -26.24
CA SER A 136 -10.61 4.39 -25.48
C SER A 136 -9.79 4.20 -24.22
N VAL A 137 -8.49 4.42 -24.30
CA VAL A 137 -7.55 4.38 -23.16
C VAL A 137 -7.90 5.44 -22.14
N LEU A 138 -8.11 6.69 -22.57
CA LEU A 138 -8.49 7.80 -21.69
C LEU A 138 -9.86 7.58 -21.03
N ARG A 139 -10.85 7.07 -21.77
CA ARG A 139 -12.16 6.71 -21.21
C ARG A 139 -12.05 5.60 -20.20
N TYR A 140 -11.26 4.55 -20.49
CA TYR A 140 -11.02 3.48 -19.53
C TYR A 140 -10.37 4.01 -18.24
N ALA A 141 -9.32 4.82 -18.35
CA ALA A 141 -8.66 5.43 -17.21
C ALA A 141 -9.64 6.30 -16.38
N ALA A 142 -10.45 7.12 -17.04
CA ALA A 142 -11.41 8.03 -16.39
C ALA A 142 -12.53 7.29 -15.65
N PHE A 143 -13.07 6.21 -16.22
CA PHE A 143 -14.23 5.53 -15.65
C PHE A 143 -13.89 4.36 -14.71
N PHE A 144 -12.80 3.64 -14.97
CA PHE A 144 -12.49 2.42 -14.23
C PHE A 144 -11.29 2.55 -13.28
N VAL A 145 -10.34 3.46 -13.56
CA VAL A 145 -9.15 3.62 -12.72
C VAL A 145 -9.32 4.81 -11.77
N LEU A 146 -9.61 5.99 -12.30
CA LEU A 146 -9.59 7.24 -11.55
C LEU A 146 -10.55 7.27 -10.34
N PRO A 147 -11.80 6.81 -10.40
CA PRO A 147 -12.70 6.84 -9.24
C PRO A 147 -12.18 5.97 -8.08
N ALA A 148 -11.70 4.77 -8.40
CA ALA A 148 -11.13 3.87 -7.39
C ALA A 148 -9.81 4.43 -6.82
N PHE A 149 -8.97 5.04 -7.65
CA PHE A 149 -7.74 5.71 -7.24
C PHE A 149 -8.01 6.84 -6.25
N ILE A 150 -8.98 7.71 -6.52
CA ILE A 150 -9.35 8.81 -5.60
C ILE A 150 -9.83 8.24 -4.26
N LEU A 151 -10.74 7.26 -4.30
CA LEU A 151 -11.28 6.66 -3.08
C LEU A 151 -10.19 5.91 -2.30
N PHE A 152 -9.30 5.21 -2.98
CA PHE A 152 -8.14 4.58 -2.35
C PHE A 152 -7.33 5.60 -1.54
N TRP A 153 -6.97 6.75 -2.14
CA TRP A 153 -6.17 7.77 -1.45
C TRP A 153 -6.90 8.42 -0.27
N VAL A 154 -8.22 8.59 -0.35
CA VAL A 154 -9.02 9.08 0.77
C VAL A 154 -8.93 8.12 1.96
N PHE A 155 -9.17 6.83 1.74
CA PHE A 155 -9.12 5.83 2.80
C PHE A 155 -7.69 5.55 3.29
N PHE A 156 -6.71 5.61 2.38
CA PHE A 156 -5.31 5.53 2.73
C PHE A 156 -4.88 6.68 3.66
N ALA A 157 -5.29 7.91 3.36
CA ALA A 157 -5.05 9.06 4.23
C ALA A 157 -5.70 8.86 5.62
N VAL A 158 -6.93 8.37 5.69
CA VAL A 158 -7.60 8.05 6.96
C VAL A 158 -6.80 7.01 7.77
N LEU A 159 -6.33 5.93 7.12
CA LEU A 159 -5.51 4.89 7.73
C LEU A 159 -4.21 5.47 8.30
N VAL A 160 -3.47 6.20 7.47
CA VAL A 160 -2.17 6.80 7.83
C VAL A 160 -2.32 7.82 8.96
N ILE A 161 -3.30 8.73 8.88
CA ILE A 161 -3.55 9.74 9.92
C ILE A 161 -3.90 9.08 11.25
N ALA A 162 -4.74 8.05 11.24
CA ALA A 162 -5.11 7.33 12.44
C ALA A 162 -3.89 6.64 13.08
N GLN A 163 -3.04 5.99 12.27
CA GLN A 163 -1.78 5.38 12.72
C GLN A 163 -0.85 6.41 13.35
N ILE A 164 -0.52 7.48 12.61
CA ILE A 164 0.42 8.51 13.08
C ILE A 164 -0.08 9.12 14.39
N LYS A 165 -1.37 9.49 14.48
CA LYS A 165 -1.94 10.07 15.70
C LYS A 165 -1.91 9.10 16.89
N ALA A 166 -2.17 7.81 16.68
CA ALA A 166 -2.12 6.81 17.74
C ALA A 166 -0.68 6.64 18.28
N PHE A 167 0.29 6.49 17.38
CA PHE A 167 1.70 6.33 17.77
C PHE A 167 2.27 7.59 18.42
N ALA A 168 2.04 8.78 17.85
CA ALA A 168 2.52 10.05 18.38
C ALA A 168 2.00 10.33 19.81
N LYS A 169 0.76 9.92 20.10
CA LYS A 169 0.16 10.04 21.44
C LYS A 169 0.55 8.93 22.41
N GLY A 170 1.33 7.92 21.97
CA GLY A 170 1.68 6.76 22.79
C GLY A 170 0.50 5.85 23.08
N GLN A 171 -0.48 5.81 22.18
CA GLN A 171 -1.68 4.96 22.29
C GLN A 171 -1.50 3.62 21.55
N THR A 172 -0.34 3.02 21.75
CA THR A 172 0.06 1.70 21.27
C THR A 172 1.07 1.09 22.23
N PRO A 173 1.33 -0.23 22.20
CA PRO A 173 2.38 -0.85 23.02
C PRO A 173 3.80 -0.46 22.58
N CYS A 174 3.95 0.17 21.42
CA CYS A 174 5.24 0.57 20.89
C CYS A 174 5.65 1.97 21.40
N PRO A 175 6.93 2.22 21.66
CA PRO A 175 7.45 3.56 21.93
C PRO A 175 7.13 4.55 20.80
N LYS A 176 7.01 5.84 21.12
CA LYS A 176 6.67 6.89 20.14
C LYS A 176 7.66 7.00 18.98
N TRP A 177 8.94 6.68 19.19
CA TRP A 177 9.95 6.70 18.13
C TRP A 177 9.66 5.69 17.02
N CYS A 178 8.81 4.67 17.27
CA CYS A 178 8.37 3.73 16.22
C CYS A 178 7.59 4.39 15.08
N LEU A 179 7.26 5.69 15.21
CA LEU A 179 6.77 6.50 14.09
C LEU A 179 7.71 6.47 12.87
N ILE A 180 9.01 6.26 13.07
CA ILE A 180 9.95 6.08 11.94
C ILE A 180 9.57 4.90 11.04
N PHE A 181 8.89 3.90 11.59
CA PHE A 181 8.35 2.77 10.84
C PHE A 181 6.89 3.02 10.37
N SER A 182 6.50 4.27 10.18
CA SER A 182 5.23 4.55 9.53
C SER A 182 5.33 4.36 8.03
N LEU A 183 4.21 4.01 7.43
CA LEU A 183 4.09 3.77 5.99
C LEU A 183 4.57 4.96 5.14
N PRO A 184 4.20 6.23 5.42
CA PRO A 184 4.67 7.38 4.65
C PRO A 184 6.19 7.56 4.67
N ILE A 185 6.86 7.24 5.78
CA ILE A 185 8.33 7.35 5.85
C ILE A 185 8.97 6.33 4.91
N GLY A 186 8.51 5.09 4.91
CA GLY A 186 8.98 4.10 3.94
C GLY A 186 8.72 4.51 2.49
N MET A 187 7.54 5.06 2.20
CA MET A 187 7.22 5.59 0.88
C MET A 187 8.18 6.70 0.44
N LEU A 188 8.49 7.65 1.33
CA LEU A 188 9.45 8.72 1.03
C LEU A 188 10.86 8.18 0.79
N ILE A 189 11.29 7.17 1.56
CA ILE A 189 12.60 6.52 1.34
C ILE A 189 12.66 5.88 -0.05
N ALA A 190 11.59 5.23 -0.50
CA ALA A 190 11.51 4.63 -1.83
C ALA A 190 11.64 5.64 -2.98
N LEU A 191 11.27 6.90 -2.74
CA LEU A 191 11.34 7.97 -3.75
C LEU A 191 12.70 8.69 -3.80
N ILE A 192 13.60 8.48 -2.81
CA ILE A 192 14.92 9.12 -2.79
C ILE A 192 15.72 8.85 -4.07
N PRO A 193 15.74 7.63 -4.64
CA PRO A 193 16.50 7.35 -5.86
C PRO A 193 16.05 8.13 -7.10
N ASN A 194 14.89 8.80 -7.10
CA ASN A 194 14.46 9.65 -8.22
C ASN A 194 15.43 10.78 -8.55
N ILE A 195 16.33 11.14 -7.62
CA ILE A 195 17.42 12.09 -7.87
C ILE A 195 18.38 11.63 -8.96
N PHE A 196 18.44 10.32 -9.25
CA PHE A 196 19.28 9.75 -10.31
C PHE A 196 18.61 9.78 -11.70
N GLY A 197 17.38 10.29 -11.79
CA GLY A 197 16.67 10.49 -13.07
C GLY A 197 15.95 9.24 -13.59
N ASN A 198 15.66 9.27 -14.89
CA ASN A 198 14.84 8.28 -15.59
C ASN A 198 15.65 6.99 -15.90
N LEU A 199 15.80 6.12 -14.91
CA LEU A 199 16.48 4.83 -15.02
C LEU A 199 15.51 3.69 -14.64
N ALA A 200 15.59 2.54 -15.33
CA ALA A 200 14.68 1.41 -15.07
C ALA A 200 14.61 0.98 -13.58
N PRO A 201 15.71 0.80 -12.82
CA PRO A 201 15.61 0.45 -11.40
C PRO A 201 15.01 1.58 -10.54
N VAL A 202 15.18 2.84 -10.92
CA VAL A 202 14.60 4.00 -10.24
C VAL A 202 13.10 4.04 -10.47
N ASN A 203 12.67 3.88 -11.72
CA ASN A 203 11.24 3.85 -12.08
C ASN A 203 10.53 2.66 -11.44
N ALA A 204 11.18 1.48 -11.40
CA ALA A 204 10.66 0.31 -10.73
C ALA A 204 10.44 0.55 -9.22
N LEU A 205 11.42 1.16 -8.54
CA LEU A 205 11.29 1.49 -7.12
C LEU A 205 10.23 2.57 -6.89
N SER A 206 10.12 3.54 -7.79
CA SER A 206 9.06 4.55 -7.76
C SER A 206 7.68 3.95 -8.00
N CYS A 207 7.54 2.94 -8.86
CA CYS A 207 6.30 2.17 -9.00
C CYS A 207 5.95 1.47 -7.69
N ALA A 208 6.93 0.84 -7.05
CA ALA A 208 6.79 0.04 -5.83
C ALA A 208 6.77 0.85 -4.51
N TRP A 209 6.62 2.17 -4.55
CA TRP A 209 6.78 3.03 -3.36
C TRP A 209 5.81 2.72 -2.21
N ILE A 210 4.55 2.37 -2.51
CA ILE A 210 3.56 1.98 -1.49
C ILE A 210 3.92 0.61 -0.89
N ALA A 211 4.27 -0.34 -1.75
CA ALA A 211 4.69 -1.68 -1.34
C ALA A 211 5.96 -1.63 -0.47
N PHE A 212 6.93 -0.78 -0.82
CA PHE A 212 8.11 -0.50 -0.01
C PHE A 212 7.74 0.14 1.34
N GLY A 213 6.79 1.07 1.36
CA GLY A 213 6.27 1.66 2.58
C GLY A 213 5.70 0.62 3.54
N ASN A 214 4.95 -0.36 3.01
CA ASN A 214 4.43 -1.49 3.77
C ASN A 214 5.54 -2.41 4.29
N LEU A 215 6.51 -2.73 3.42
CA LEU A 215 7.69 -3.54 3.78
C LEU A 215 8.47 -2.91 4.95
N TRP A 216 8.73 -1.60 4.86
CA TRP A 216 9.36 -0.81 5.91
C TRP A 216 8.58 -0.85 7.21
N MET A 217 7.28 -0.63 7.15
CA MET A 217 6.41 -0.58 8.31
C MET A 217 6.28 -1.95 8.99
N PHE A 218 5.88 -2.99 8.25
CA PHE A 218 5.71 -4.33 8.82
C PHE A 218 7.03 -4.92 9.31
N GLY A 219 8.12 -4.69 8.57
CA GLY A 219 9.47 -5.12 8.95
C GLY A 219 9.95 -4.47 10.24
N GLY A 220 9.89 -3.14 10.29
CA GLY A 220 10.32 -2.37 11.46
C GLY A 220 9.52 -2.68 12.71
N LEU A 221 8.18 -2.70 12.62
CA LEU A 221 7.32 -3.04 13.75
C LEU A 221 7.52 -4.48 14.21
N SER A 222 7.75 -5.43 13.29
CA SER A 222 8.05 -6.82 13.64
C SER A 222 9.34 -6.96 14.45
N VAL A 223 10.38 -6.21 14.09
CA VAL A 223 11.65 -6.18 14.83
C VAL A 223 11.45 -5.62 16.24
N VAL A 224 10.74 -4.48 16.34
CA VAL A 224 10.46 -3.84 17.64
C VAL A 224 9.68 -4.77 18.58
N LEU A 225 8.60 -5.39 18.08
CA LEU A 225 7.77 -6.26 18.92
C LEU A 225 8.44 -7.58 19.33
N ARG A 226 9.46 -8.03 18.60
CA ARG A 226 10.29 -9.16 19.06
C ARG A 226 11.14 -8.79 20.27
N ARG A 227 11.60 -7.52 20.37
CA ARG A 227 12.42 -7.05 21.48
C ARG A 227 11.59 -6.71 22.72
N ILE A 228 10.41 -6.16 22.58
CA ILE A 228 9.51 -5.81 23.70
C ILE A 228 8.94 -7.07 24.38
N GLY A 229 8.83 -8.17 23.69
CA GLY A 229 8.26 -9.43 24.23
C GLY A 229 9.30 -10.42 24.79
N ARG A 230 10.54 -9.96 25.00
CA ARG A 230 11.59 -10.65 25.78
C ARG A 230 11.77 -9.97 27.11
#